data_99c1b1444d021018eb1359bae273d42c
#
_entry.id   99c1b1444d021018eb1359bae273d42c
#
_cell.length_a   1.000
_cell.length_b   1.000
_cell.length_c   1.000
_cell.angle_alpha   90.00
_cell.angle_beta   90.00
_cell.angle_gamma   90.00
#
_symmetry.space_group_name_H-M   'P 1'
#
loop_
_entity.id
_entity.type
_entity.pdbx_description
1 polymer ?
#
loop_
_entity_poly.entity_id
_entity_poly.type
_entity_poly.pdbx_seq_one_letter_code
_entity_poly.pdbx_strand_id
1 'polypeptide(L)'
;FVVVFIVSASFIAYAPNYIQKINDFSSDISTASLDLGTKIMLPDSQSKGKDSVDLIRDSLFAIQVEKPWLLLQFGNSDTEEIGTDRVEALVSASPSDEDGETRENVVKTEIEDNDNDNLTIPQVVNRLGMVFFLLIFNLGITIFIFLLTGMMLFSQILFIIYAIFLPVSFLLSMIPTYENMAKQAIVRVFNTIMTRAGITLIVTVAF
;
A
#
# COMPACT_ATOMS: atom_id res chain seq x y z
N PHE A 1 24.70 28.32 -28.15
CA PHE A 1 25.33 28.70 -26.88
C PHE A 1 24.46 29.66 -26.09
N VAL A 2 24.10 30.84 -26.61
CA VAL A 2 23.32 31.89 -25.89
C VAL A 2 21.96 31.39 -25.44
N VAL A 3 21.23 30.64 -26.26
CA VAL A 3 19.91 30.07 -25.90
C VAL A 3 20.02 29.10 -24.73
N VAL A 4 20.99 28.19 -24.77
CA VAL A 4 21.22 27.22 -23.67
C VAL A 4 21.61 27.94 -22.39
N PHE A 5 22.42 28.99 -22.48
CA PHE A 5 22.79 29.82 -21.33
C PHE A 5 21.56 30.51 -20.70
N ILE A 6 20.72 31.15 -21.52
CA ILE A 6 19.49 31.80 -21.05
C ILE A 6 18.55 30.78 -20.39
N VAL A 7 18.36 29.62 -21.01
CA VAL A 7 17.54 28.55 -20.45
C VAL A 7 18.10 28.06 -19.11
N SER A 8 19.41 27.80 -19.01
CA SER A 8 20.05 27.35 -17.79
C SER A 8 20.00 28.41 -16.68
N ALA A 9 20.23 29.69 -17.02
CA ALA A 9 20.11 30.79 -16.05
C ALA A 9 18.67 30.95 -15.56
N SER A 10 17.69 30.82 -16.46
CA SER A 10 16.26 30.83 -16.07
C SER A 10 15.91 29.63 -15.18
N PHE A 11 16.44 28.44 -15.47
CA PHE A 11 16.24 27.27 -14.59
C PHE A 11 16.80 27.47 -13.19
N ILE A 12 17.99 28.08 -13.07
CA ILE A 12 18.58 28.37 -11.76
C ILE A 12 17.77 29.43 -11.01
N ALA A 13 17.37 30.51 -11.70
CA ALA A 13 16.61 31.59 -11.09
C ALA A 13 15.22 31.16 -10.59
N TYR A 14 14.56 30.24 -11.30
CA TYR A 14 13.23 29.75 -11.00
C TYR A 14 13.21 28.27 -10.54
N ALA A 15 14.35 27.74 -10.10
CA ALA A 15 14.50 26.35 -9.70
C ALA A 15 13.40 25.85 -8.72
N PRO A 16 13.04 26.58 -7.64
CA PRO A 16 11.99 26.14 -6.73
C PRO A 16 10.65 25.89 -7.44
N ASN A 17 10.25 26.78 -8.34
CA ASN A 17 8.99 26.69 -9.06
C ASN A 17 8.97 25.50 -10.05
N TYR A 18 10.10 25.24 -10.74
CA TYR A 18 10.20 24.11 -11.66
C TYR A 18 10.23 22.78 -10.89
N ILE A 19 10.99 22.71 -9.81
CA ILE A 19 11.08 21.49 -8.97
C ILE A 19 9.69 21.17 -8.39
N GLN A 20 8.96 22.19 -7.93
CA GLN A 20 7.60 21.99 -7.42
C GLN A 20 6.67 21.46 -8.51
N LYS A 21 6.64 22.07 -9.71
CA LYS A 21 5.81 21.62 -10.83
C LYS A 21 6.13 20.19 -11.28
N ILE A 22 7.42 19.83 -11.31
CA ILE A 22 7.83 18.48 -11.67
C ILE A 22 7.44 17.49 -10.55
N ASN A 23 7.50 17.90 -9.29
CA ASN A 23 7.03 17.09 -8.17
C ASN A 23 5.51 16.90 -8.21
N ASP A 24 4.73 17.95 -8.50
CA ASP A 24 3.28 17.89 -8.65
C ASP A 24 2.92 16.92 -9.79
N PHE A 25 3.57 17.05 -10.94
CA PHE A 25 3.42 16.12 -12.06
C PHE A 25 3.75 14.66 -11.66
N SER A 26 4.82 14.45 -10.89
CA SER A 26 5.17 13.12 -10.37
C SER A 26 4.09 12.57 -9.42
N SER A 27 3.51 13.44 -8.60
CA SER A 27 2.40 13.09 -7.70
C SER A 27 1.14 12.73 -8.50
N ASP A 28 0.79 13.55 -9.49
CA ASP A 28 -0.39 13.31 -10.35
C ASP A 28 -0.30 11.96 -11.08
N ILE A 29 0.88 11.63 -11.63
CA ILE A 29 1.11 10.32 -12.26
C ILE A 29 0.96 9.18 -11.25
N SER A 30 1.48 9.34 -10.03
CA SER A 30 1.35 8.33 -8.98
C SER A 30 -0.11 8.13 -8.58
N THR A 31 -0.88 9.20 -8.42
CA THR A 31 -2.32 9.16 -8.13
C THR A 31 -3.10 8.50 -9.28
N ALA A 32 -2.80 8.88 -10.53
CA ALA A 32 -3.42 8.25 -11.70
C ALA A 32 -3.10 6.74 -11.78
N SER A 33 -1.88 6.33 -11.40
CA SER A 33 -1.49 4.92 -11.34
C SER A 33 -2.24 4.17 -10.25
N LEU A 34 -2.45 4.80 -9.09
CA LEU A 34 -3.25 4.27 -7.99
C LEU A 34 -4.71 4.06 -8.42
N ASP A 35 -5.32 5.08 -9.02
CA ASP A 35 -6.71 5.02 -9.52
C ASP A 35 -6.89 3.96 -10.61
N LEU A 36 -5.90 3.84 -11.50
CA LEU A 36 -5.91 2.81 -12.54
C LEU A 36 -5.85 1.41 -11.93
N GLY A 37 -4.94 1.18 -10.96
CA GLY A 37 -4.83 -0.09 -10.27
C GLY A 37 -6.13 -0.46 -9.55
N THR A 38 -6.73 0.48 -8.84
CA THR A 38 -8.02 0.29 -8.16
C THR A 38 -9.14 -0.07 -9.14
N LYS A 39 -9.21 0.58 -10.30
CA LYS A 39 -10.20 0.25 -11.33
C LYS A 39 -9.99 -1.12 -11.96
N ILE A 40 -8.75 -1.59 -12.05
CA ILE A 40 -8.43 -2.94 -12.54
C ILE A 40 -8.91 -3.99 -11.54
N MET A 41 -8.70 -3.76 -10.25
CA MET A 41 -9.05 -4.72 -9.19
C MET A 41 -10.54 -4.74 -8.87
N LEU A 42 -11.20 -3.58 -8.93
CA LEU A 42 -12.59 -3.38 -8.54
C LEU A 42 -13.39 -2.66 -9.65
N PRO A 43 -13.59 -3.30 -10.82
CA PRO A 43 -14.24 -2.64 -11.97
C PRO A 43 -15.69 -2.20 -11.69
N ASP A 44 -16.41 -2.93 -10.83
CA ASP A 44 -17.80 -2.66 -10.48
C ASP A 44 -17.98 -1.91 -9.14
N SER A 45 -16.90 -1.63 -8.42
CA SER A 45 -17.04 -0.90 -7.17
C SER A 45 -17.51 0.51 -7.45
N GLN A 46 -18.78 0.77 -7.16
CA GLN A 46 -19.28 2.11 -6.94
C GLN A 46 -18.66 2.65 -5.64
N SER A 47 -17.34 2.74 -5.59
CA SER A 47 -16.60 3.36 -4.50
C SER A 47 -16.79 4.89 -4.55
N LYS A 48 -18.07 5.31 -4.57
CA LYS A 48 -18.45 6.71 -4.47
C LYS A 48 -17.98 7.21 -3.11
N GLY A 49 -16.76 7.77 -3.08
CA GLY A 49 -16.26 8.57 -1.96
C GLY A 49 -15.12 7.99 -1.13
N LYS A 50 -14.59 6.80 -1.42
CA LYS A 50 -13.35 6.32 -0.77
C LYS A 50 -12.15 6.66 -1.65
N ASP A 51 -11.12 7.23 -1.03
CA ASP A 51 -9.82 7.44 -1.66
C ASP A 51 -9.19 6.06 -1.97
N SER A 52 -8.45 5.96 -3.07
CA SER A 52 -7.75 4.73 -3.46
C SER A 52 -6.78 4.23 -2.37
N VAL A 53 -6.22 5.14 -1.56
CA VAL A 53 -5.38 4.81 -0.40
C VAL A 53 -6.18 4.09 0.69
N ASP A 54 -7.42 4.54 0.95
CA ASP A 54 -8.31 3.91 1.92
C ASP A 54 -8.71 2.50 1.49
N LEU A 55 -8.93 2.28 0.20
CA LEU A 55 -9.24 0.95 -0.34
C LEU A 55 -8.07 -0.04 -0.16
N ILE A 56 -6.83 0.40 -0.41
CA ILE A 56 -5.64 -0.43 -0.16
C ILE A 56 -5.52 -0.75 1.33
N ARG A 57 -5.70 0.24 2.20
CA ARG A 57 -5.65 0.05 3.65
C ARG A 57 -6.70 -0.96 4.12
N ASP A 58 -7.94 -0.82 3.65
CA ASP A 58 -9.03 -1.72 4.00
C ASP A 58 -8.77 -3.14 3.49
N SER A 59 -8.22 -3.29 2.27
CA SER A 59 -7.81 -4.59 1.73
C SER A 59 -6.69 -5.25 2.53
N LEU A 60 -5.68 -4.47 2.92
CA LEU A 60 -4.59 -4.98 3.77
C LEU A 60 -5.11 -5.40 5.15
N PHE A 61 -6.01 -4.63 5.75
CA PHE A 61 -6.64 -4.99 7.01
C PHE A 61 -7.44 -6.30 6.86
N ALA A 62 -8.23 -6.42 5.81
CA ALA A 62 -9.01 -7.63 5.55
C ALA A 62 -8.10 -8.86 5.39
N ILE A 63 -6.99 -8.75 4.63
CA ILE A 63 -6.09 -9.88 4.38
C ILE A 63 -5.25 -10.25 5.62
N GLN A 64 -4.77 -9.26 6.37
CA GLN A 64 -3.82 -9.51 7.47
C GLN A 64 -4.49 -9.71 8.82
N VAL A 65 -5.70 -9.20 9.02
CA VAL A 65 -6.39 -9.20 10.32
C VAL A 65 -7.74 -9.88 10.26
N GLU A 66 -8.65 -9.37 9.44
CA GLU A 66 -10.05 -9.81 9.45
C GLU A 66 -10.19 -11.27 9.01
N LYS A 67 -9.76 -11.62 7.81
CA LYS A 67 -9.87 -13.00 7.29
C LYS A 67 -9.12 -14.03 8.12
N PRO A 68 -7.86 -13.79 8.56
CA PRO A 68 -7.18 -14.65 9.52
C PRO A 68 -7.93 -14.84 10.83
N TRP A 69 -8.50 -13.76 11.37
CA TRP A 69 -9.28 -13.85 12.61
C TRP A 69 -10.55 -14.69 12.41
N LEU A 70 -11.31 -14.44 11.33
CA LEU A 70 -12.49 -15.22 10.98
C LEU A 70 -12.14 -16.72 10.82
N LEU A 71 -11.07 -17.00 10.09
CA LEU A 71 -10.61 -18.37 9.88
C LEU A 71 -10.24 -19.08 11.20
N LEU A 72 -9.60 -18.38 12.13
CA LEU A 72 -9.26 -18.91 13.45
C LEU A 72 -10.48 -19.13 14.36
N GLN A 73 -11.51 -18.28 14.27
CA GLN A 73 -12.67 -18.37 15.13
C GLN A 73 -13.75 -19.31 14.56
N PHE A 74 -13.98 -19.25 13.24
CA PHE A 74 -15.10 -19.95 12.62
C PHE A 74 -14.68 -21.07 11.64
N GLY A 75 -13.37 -21.19 11.34
CA GLY A 75 -12.91 -22.12 10.29
C GLY A 75 -13.26 -21.68 8.88
N ASN A 76 -13.89 -20.52 8.72
CA ASN A 76 -14.32 -19.90 7.46
C ASN A 76 -13.91 -18.43 7.48
N SER A 77 -13.61 -17.86 6.30
CA SER A 77 -13.25 -16.44 6.16
C SER A 77 -14.33 -15.61 5.45
N ASP A 78 -15.48 -16.19 5.17
CA ASP A 78 -16.60 -15.52 4.52
C ASP A 78 -17.64 -15.06 5.57
N THR A 79 -17.71 -13.74 5.76
CA THR A 79 -18.61 -13.11 6.73
C THR A 79 -20.08 -13.31 6.36
N GLU A 80 -20.43 -13.45 5.07
CA GLU A 80 -21.81 -13.67 4.65
C GLU A 80 -22.28 -15.09 4.99
N GLU A 81 -21.41 -16.09 4.82
CA GLU A 81 -21.70 -17.48 5.21
C GLU A 81 -21.75 -17.68 6.73
N ILE A 82 -20.88 -16.98 7.48
CA ILE A 82 -20.86 -17.06 8.95
C ILE A 82 -22.08 -16.36 9.54
N GLY A 83 -22.45 -15.21 9.01
CA GLY A 83 -23.45 -14.29 9.55
C GLY A 83 -22.81 -13.15 10.34
N THR A 84 -23.13 -11.92 9.96
CA THR A 84 -22.57 -10.69 10.57
C THR A 84 -22.85 -10.60 12.07
N ASP A 85 -24.03 -11.01 12.52
CA ASP A 85 -24.43 -10.94 13.93
C ASP A 85 -23.55 -11.84 14.82
N ARG A 86 -23.17 -13.02 14.33
CA ARG A 86 -22.26 -13.94 15.04
C ARG A 86 -20.86 -13.38 15.15
N VAL A 87 -20.37 -12.79 14.05
CA VAL A 87 -19.04 -12.13 14.02
C VAL A 87 -19.02 -10.96 15.01
N GLU A 88 -20.05 -10.10 14.98
CA GLU A 88 -20.15 -8.94 15.86
C GLU A 88 -20.26 -9.37 17.34
N ALA A 89 -21.05 -10.37 17.64
CA ALA A 89 -21.17 -10.89 19.01
C ALA A 89 -19.82 -11.35 19.57
N LEU A 90 -19.02 -12.07 18.77
CA LEU A 90 -17.72 -12.57 19.22
C LEU A 90 -16.63 -11.49 19.29
N VAL A 91 -16.68 -10.49 18.40
CA VAL A 91 -15.72 -9.36 18.39
C VAL A 91 -16.01 -8.39 19.54
N SER A 92 -17.28 -8.10 19.81
CA SER A 92 -17.69 -7.15 20.83
C SER A 92 -17.56 -7.67 22.26
N ALA A 93 -17.56 -9.00 22.45
CA ALA A 93 -17.41 -9.61 23.76
C ALA A 93 -16.00 -9.41 24.32
N SER A 94 -15.83 -8.45 25.21
CA SER A 94 -14.55 -8.16 25.87
C SER A 94 -14.21 -9.26 26.90
N PRO A 95 -12.95 -9.71 26.95
CA PRO A 95 -12.52 -10.65 28.00
C PRO A 95 -12.48 -10.02 29.40
N SER A 96 -12.67 -8.72 29.53
CA SER A 96 -12.66 -7.96 30.79
C SER A 96 -14.06 -7.66 31.32
N ASP A 97 -15.11 -7.88 30.52
CA ASP A 97 -16.48 -7.61 30.93
C ASP A 97 -16.99 -8.73 31.85
N GLU A 98 -17.53 -8.35 33.00
CA GLU A 98 -18.09 -9.30 33.98
C GLU A 98 -17.14 -10.46 34.32
N ASP A 99 -15.86 -10.14 34.52
CA ASP A 99 -14.82 -11.17 34.78
C ASP A 99 -14.69 -12.25 33.66
N GLY A 100 -15.13 -11.90 32.42
CA GLY A 100 -15.08 -12.77 31.25
C GLY A 100 -16.34 -13.60 31.01
N GLU A 101 -17.36 -13.51 31.85
CA GLU A 101 -18.62 -14.29 31.71
C GLU A 101 -19.33 -14.00 30.38
N THR A 102 -19.36 -12.72 29.96
CA THR A 102 -19.98 -12.34 28.68
C THR A 102 -19.34 -13.08 27.52
N ARG A 103 -18.00 -13.12 27.46
CA ARG A 103 -17.28 -13.81 26.40
C ARG A 103 -17.45 -15.33 26.48
N GLU A 104 -17.45 -15.90 27.67
CA GLU A 104 -17.69 -17.34 27.87
C GLU A 104 -19.06 -17.75 27.36
N ASN A 105 -20.10 -16.96 27.65
CA ASN A 105 -21.46 -17.22 27.17
C ASN A 105 -21.56 -17.13 25.64
N VAL A 106 -20.96 -16.13 25.01
CA VAL A 106 -20.93 -16.03 23.54
C VAL A 106 -20.22 -17.24 22.92
N VAL A 107 -19.09 -17.67 23.48
CA VAL A 107 -18.35 -18.86 23.01
C VAL A 107 -19.18 -20.14 23.20
N LYS A 108 -19.91 -20.28 24.30
CA LYS A 108 -20.83 -21.41 24.52
C LYS A 108 -21.95 -21.44 23.49
N THR A 109 -22.61 -20.31 23.22
CA THR A 109 -23.62 -20.19 22.20
C THR A 109 -23.08 -20.57 20.81
N GLU A 110 -21.85 -20.17 20.48
CA GLU A 110 -21.20 -20.54 19.21
C GLU A 110 -20.98 -22.06 19.11
N ILE A 111 -20.59 -22.73 20.20
CA ILE A 111 -20.31 -24.18 20.18
C ILE A 111 -21.63 -24.98 20.22
N GLU A 112 -22.59 -24.60 21.09
CA GLU A 112 -23.77 -25.41 21.40
C GLU A 112 -24.93 -25.14 20.42
N ASP A 113 -25.16 -23.86 20.04
CA ASP A 113 -26.31 -23.45 19.22
C ASP A 113 -25.94 -23.31 17.73
N ASN A 114 -24.70 -22.96 17.44
CA ASN A 114 -24.24 -22.69 16.07
C ASN A 114 -23.30 -23.77 15.49
N ASP A 115 -23.10 -24.88 16.21
CA ASP A 115 -22.26 -26.02 15.80
C ASP A 115 -20.83 -25.59 15.40
N ASN A 116 -20.28 -24.58 16.07
CA ASN A 116 -18.91 -24.09 15.78
C ASN A 116 -17.85 -24.96 16.46
N ASP A 117 -17.59 -26.11 15.90
CA ASP A 117 -16.57 -27.05 16.37
C ASP A 117 -15.17 -26.44 16.48
N ASN A 118 -14.90 -25.37 15.70
CA ASN A 118 -13.58 -24.76 15.65
C ASN A 118 -13.15 -24.13 16.99
N LEU A 119 -14.11 -23.75 17.84
CA LEU A 119 -13.85 -23.22 19.19
C LEU A 119 -13.67 -24.30 20.26
N THR A 120 -13.86 -25.56 19.90
CA THR A 120 -13.77 -26.68 20.85
C THR A 120 -12.29 -27.04 21.18
N ILE A 121 -12.11 -27.70 22.36
CA ILE A 121 -10.79 -28.14 22.83
C ILE A 121 -10.08 -29.09 21.84
N PRO A 122 -10.74 -30.06 21.18
CA PRO A 122 -10.09 -30.94 20.20
C PRO A 122 -9.44 -30.19 19.03
N GLN A 123 -9.96 -29.00 18.66
CA GLN A 123 -9.44 -28.22 17.56
C GLN A 123 -8.27 -27.30 17.94
N VAL A 124 -7.87 -27.26 19.21
CA VAL A 124 -6.76 -26.40 19.67
C VAL A 124 -5.46 -26.64 18.91
N VAL A 125 -5.12 -27.91 18.65
CA VAL A 125 -3.88 -28.26 17.92
C VAL A 125 -3.95 -27.78 16.46
N ASN A 126 -5.10 -27.96 15.80
CA ASN A 126 -5.30 -27.50 14.43
C ASN A 126 -5.22 -25.96 14.35
N ARG A 127 -5.87 -25.27 15.30
CA ARG A 127 -5.81 -23.80 15.39
C ARG A 127 -4.38 -23.31 15.67
N LEU A 128 -3.60 -24.00 16.49
CA LEU A 128 -2.20 -23.66 16.74
C LEU A 128 -1.38 -23.77 15.45
N GLY A 129 -1.56 -24.83 14.69
CA GLY A 129 -0.92 -25.00 13.37
C GLY A 129 -1.29 -23.88 12.40
N MET A 130 -2.58 -23.50 12.38
CA MET A 130 -3.09 -22.40 11.58
C MET A 130 -2.50 -21.06 12.01
N VAL A 131 -2.40 -20.77 13.31
CA VAL A 131 -1.74 -19.55 13.83
C VAL A 131 -0.30 -19.47 13.36
N PHE A 132 0.44 -20.57 13.42
CA PHE A 132 1.83 -20.60 12.97
C PHE A 132 1.95 -20.33 11.45
N PHE A 133 1.09 -20.95 10.65
CA PHE A 133 1.02 -20.70 9.21
C PHE A 133 0.69 -19.24 8.91
N LEU A 134 -0.36 -18.69 9.56
CA LEU A 134 -0.77 -17.30 9.38
C LEU A 134 0.31 -16.31 9.81
N LEU A 135 1.08 -16.61 10.85
CA LEU A 135 2.21 -15.79 11.29
C LEU A 135 3.28 -15.70 10.20
N ILE A 136 3.66 -16.84 9.60
CA ILE A 136 4.66 -16.86 8.51
C ILE A 136 4.11 -16.14 7.29
N PHE A 137 2.84 -16.36 6.94
CA PHE A 137 2.18 -15.70 5.82
C PHE A 137 2.13 -14.17 6.00
N ASN A 138 1.69 -13.69 7.16
CA ASN A 138 1.64 -12.27 7.47
C ASN A 138 3.04 -11.63 7.52
N LEU A 139 4.04 -12.35 8.02
CA LEU A 139 5.43 -11.89 7.99
C LEU A 139 5.91 -11.72 6.54
N GLY A 140 5.59 -12.65 5.66
CA GLY A 140 5.92 -12.58 4.23
C GLY A 140 5.29 -11.35 3.56
N ILE A 141 3.99 -11.13 3.77
CA ILE A 141 3.28 -9.95 3.25
C ILE A 141 3.90 -8.66 3.80
N THR A 142 4.17 -8.61 5.10
CA THR A 142 4.76 -7.42 5.74
C THR A 142 6.14 -7.08 5.18
N ILE A 143 7.00 -8.08 4.99
CA ILE A 143 8.32 -7.89 4.37
C ILE A 143 8.16 -7.39 2.93
N PHE A 144 7.23 -7.96 2.16
CA PHE A 144 6.98 -7.56 0.78
C PHE A 144 6.52 -6.10 0.69
N ILE A 145 5.54 -5.69 1.51
CA ILE A 145 5.07 -4.30 1.57
C ILE A 145 6.21 -3.36 2.00
N PHE A 146 7.00 -3.75 3.00
CA PHE A 146 8.13 -2.96 3.47
C PHE A 146 9.16 -2.71 2.36
N LEU A 147 9.48 -3.74 1.57
CA LEU A 147 10.40 -3.61 0.44
C LEU A 147 9.84 -2.69 -0.66
N LEU A 148 8.56 -2.83 -1.01
CA LEU A 148 7.92 -1.96 -2.01
C LEU A 148 7.88 -0.51 -1.53
N THR A 149 7.51 -0.27 -0.28
CA THR A 149 7.51 1.08 0.31
C THR A 149 8.92 1.66 0.36
N GLY A 150 9.92 0.86 0.73
CA GLY A 150 11.33 1.26 0.71
C GLY A 150 11.80 1.66 -0.68
N MET A 151 11.46 0.89 -1.72
CA MET A 151 11.78 1.24 -3.11
C MET A 151 11.09 2.54 -3.55
N MET A 152 9.84 2.77 -3.13
CA MET A 152 9.10 3.99 -3.43
C MET A 152 9.77 5.22 -2.79
N LEU A 153 10.15 5.14 -1.51
CA LEU A 153 10.87 6.20 -0.80
C LEU A 153 12.23 6.47 -1.44
N PHE A 154 12.98 5.41 -1.78
CA PHE A 154 14.26 5.54 -2.45
C PHE A 154 14.12 6.22 -3.82
N SER A 155 13.11 5.86 -4.60
CA SER A 155 12.78 6.51 -5.87
C SER A 155 12.46 7.99 -5.68
N GLN A 156 11.73 8.36 -4.60
CA GLN A 156 11.45 9.75 -4.28
C GLN A 156 12.72 10.55 -3.95
N ILE A 157 13.65 9.96 -3.19
CA ILE A 157 14.93 10.60 -2.86
C ILE A 157 15.76 10.82 -4.13
N LEU A 158 15.87 9.81 -5.00
CA LEU A 158 16.56 9.93 -6.27
C LEU A 158 15.95 11.00 -7.18
N PHE A 159 14.62 11.06 -7.23
CA PHE A 159 13.90 12.11 -7.97
C PHE A 159 14.33 13.49 -7.50
N ILE A 160 14.31 13.76 -6.18
CA ILE A 160 14.69 15.05 -5.61
C ILE A 160 16.14 15.39 -5.98
N ILE A 161 17.07 14.43 -5.83
CA ILE A 161 18.47 14.62 -6.18
C ILE A 161 18.61 15.00 -7.66
N TYR A 162 18.00 14.23 -8.57
CA TYR A 162 18.09 14.52 -10.00
C TYR A 162 17.42 15.84 -10.37
N ALA A 163 16.30 16.20 -9.75
CA ALA A 163 15.63 17.47 -9.99
C ALA A 163 16.48 18.68 -9.55
N ILE A 164 17.16 18.59 -8.40
CA ILE A 164 18.07 19.64 -7.91
C ILE A 164 19.28 19.79 -8.82
N PHE A 165 19.85 18.69 -9.34
CA PHE A 165 21.00 18.73 -10.24
C PHE A 165 20.64 19.03 -11.70
N LEU A 166 19.37 19.11 -12.05
CA LEU A 166 18.92 19.38 -13.41
C LEU A 166 19.53 20.68 -13.98
N PRO A 167 19.46 21.86 -13.30
CA PRO A 167 20.04 23.12 -13.79
C PRO A 167 21.56 23.01 -14.01
N VAL A 168 22.27 22.33 -13.10
CA VAL A 168 23.72 22.11 -13.23
C VAL A 168 24.04 21.27 -14.47
N SER A 169 23.24 20.24 -14.74
CA SER A 169 23.41 19.38 -15.93
C SER A 169 23.19 20.17 -17.24
N PHE A 170 22.26 21.14 -17.24
CA PHE A 170 22.06 22.04 -18.37
C PHE A 170 23.27 22.97 -18.59
N LEU A 171 23.84 23.54 -17.52
CA LEU A 171 25.06 24.36 -17.61
C LEU A 171 26.25 23.57 -18.14
N LEU A 172 26.45 22.35 -17.62
CA LEU A 172 27.52 21.49 -18.08
C LEU A 172 27.38 21.08 -19.55
N SER A 173 26.14 20.91 -20.04
CA SER A 173 25.89 20.58 -21.44
C SER A 173 26.30 21.67 -22.45
N MET A 174 26.65 22.86 -21.97
CA MET A 174 27.23 23.91 -22.79
C MET A 174 28.68 23.62 -23.20
N ILE A 175 29.36 22.73 -22.49
CA ILE A 175 30.73 22.30 -22.78
C ILE A 175 30.63 21.14 -23.78
N PRO A 176 31.35 21.19 -24.94
CA PRO A 176 31.26 20.17 -26.00
C PRO A 176 31.45 18.73 -25.49
N THR A 177 32.33 18.55 -24.49
CA THR A 177 32.63 17.24 -23.89
C THR A 177 31.40 16.67 -23.13
N TYR A 178 30.48 17.54 -22.67
CA TYR A 178 29.34 17.18 -21.84
C TYR A 178 27.98 17.47 -22.48
N GLU A 179 27.92 17.60 -23.81
CA GLU A 179 26.74 17.99 -24.58
C GLU A 179 25.47 17.15 -24.27
N ASN A 180 25.66 15.88 -23.92
CA ASN A 180 24.57 14.95 -23.62
C ASN A 180 24.08 14.97 -22.16
N MET A 181 24.71 15.77 -21.28
CA MET A 181 24.36 15.74 -19.84
C MET A 181 22.94 16.22 -19.57
N ALA A 182 22.47 17.26 -20.24
CA ALA A 182 21.10 17.74 -20.09
C ALA A 182 20.07 16.68 -20.48
N LYS A 183 20.29 16.00 -21.63
CA LYS A 183 19.42 14.90 -22.09
C LYS A 183 19.40 13.75 -21.08
N GLN A 184 20.57 13.34 -20.60
CA GLN A 184 20.67 12.26 -19.61
C GLN A 184 19.98 12.62 -18.29
N ALA A 185 20.11 13.88 -17.83
CA ALA A 185 19.48 14.35 -16.62
C ALA A 185 17.93 14.30 -16.73
N ILE A 186 17.37 14.79 -17.85
CA ILE A 186 15.92 14.71 -18.11
C ILE A 186 15.45 13.25 -18.12
N VAL A 187 16.15 12.36 -18.82
CA VAL A 187 15.81 10.94 -18.88
C VAL A 187 15.85 10.30 -17.49
N ARG A 188 16.83 10.64 -16.65
CA ARG A 188 16.91 10.12 -15.27
C ARG A 188 15.72 10.58 -14.43
N VAL A 189 15.36 11.86 -14.47
CA VAL A 189 14.18 12.39 -13.78
C VAL A 189 12.92 11.65 -14.23
N PHE A 190 12.72 11.54 -15.55
CA PHE A 190 11.56 10.86 -16.11
C PHE A 190 11.50 9.38 -15.72
N ASN A 191 12.62 8.65 -15.80
CA ASN A 191 12.68 7.25 -15.41
C ASN A 191 12.35 7.06 -13.93
N THR A 192 12.78 7.99 -13.07
CA THR A 192 12.47 7.92 -11.64
C THR A 192 10.97 8.12 -11.36
N ILE A 193 10.33 9.04 -12.10
CA ILE A 193 8.87 9.23 -12.03
C ILE A 193 8.13 7.96 -12.48
N MET A 194 8.55 7.38 -13.62
CA MET A 194 7.93 6.16 -14.14
C MET A 194 8.14 4.95 -13.21
N THR A 195 9.31 4.83 -12.59
CA THR A 195 9.59 3.78 -11.59
C THR A 195 8.65 3.91 -10.41
N ARG A 196 8.47 5.12 -9.88
CA ARG A 196 7.54 5.37 -8.77
C ARG A 196 6.10 5.01 -9.14
N ALA A 197 5.64 5.44 -10.31
CA ALA A 197 4.31 5.13 -10.83
C ALA A 197 4.11 3.61 -11.00
N GLY A 198 5.12 2.91 -11.54
CA GLY A 198 5.10 1.46 -11.68
C GLY A 198 5.01 0.72 -10.34
N ILE A 199 5.77 1.15 -9.34
CA ILE A 199 5.71 0.57 -7.98
C ILE A 199 4.33 0.82 -7.37
N THR A 200 3.77 2.03 -7.50
CA THR A 200 2.42 2.36 -7.03
C THR A 200 1.39 1.43 -7.66
N LEU A 201 1.45 1.23 -8.98
CA LEU A 201 0.55 0.32 -9.69
C LEU A 201 0.68 -1.13 -9.19
N ILE A 202 1.91 -1.61 -8.98
CA ILE A 202 2.16 -2.97 -8.45
C ILE A 202 1.54 -3.12 -7.06
N VAL A 203 1.73 -2.14 -6.16
CA VAL A 203 1.13 -2.16 -4.82
C VAL A 203 -0.39 -2.24 -4.92
N THR A 204 -1.01 -1.40 -5.76
CA THR A 204 -2.47 -1.35 -5.89
C THR A 204 -3.06 -2.63 -6.49
N VAL A 205 -2.35 -3.27 -7.42
CA VAL A 205 -2.82 -4.53 -8.06
C VAL A 205 -2.53 -5.75 -7.18
N ALA A 206 -1.54 -5.69 -6.30
CA ALA A 206 -1.18 -6.79 -5.41
C ALA A 206 -2.09 -6.89 -4.16
N PHE A 207 -2.72 -5.78 -3.77
CA PHE A 207 -3.53 -5.65 -2.55
C PHE A 207 -4.87 -4.96 -2.81
#